data_fc271040196ca0b764a745055fccc6c6
#
_entry.id   fc271040196ca0b764a745055fccc6c6
#
_cell.length_a   1.000
_cell.length_b   1.000
_cell.length_c   1.000
_cell.angle_alpha   90.00
_cell.angle_beta   90.00
_cell.angle_gamma   90.00
#
_symmetry.space_group_name_H-M   'P 1'
#
loop_
_entity.id
_entity.type
_entity.pdbx_description
1 polymer ?
#
loop_
_entity_poly.entity_id
_entity_poly.type
_entity_poly.pdbx_seq_one_letter_code
_entity_poly.pdbx_strand_id
1 'polypeptide(L)'
;LLMFTWIFVGYFSAQHHTGFMHEFVNTDFNFSQLIAAGLGMATVKTIYSYLGYYNVCHLGGEIKNPGKVIPQSMLISIALIAGLYLMMNICVAEVIPWQQAAQSEFVISTYIESIYGTAAANAATVLVLWIAFASLFAVLLGYSRVPYAAAVDGQFFSAFAKLHPTKNFPYVSLLTLAGAAFIMSMLFKLTQVISAILAMRIIVQFIGQAFGVVLLRKRHGRSHLVFRMPLYPLPVIIAITVWLWIFVSTGKEFVISGCIVMLGGVIAFAIKEMLNRKNA
;
A
#
# COMPACT_ATOMS: atom_id res chain seq x y z
N LEU A 1 -2.97 -5.38 17.10
CA LEU A 1 -3.84 -5.03 18.22
C LEU A 1 -3.05 -4.68 19.48
N LEU A 2 -2.17 -5.55 19.98
CA LEU A 2 -1.42 -5.35 21.22
C LEU A 2 -0.65 -4.01 21.24
N MET A 3 0.03 -3.65 20.15
CA MET A 3 0.73 -2.37 20.03
C MET A 3 -0.23 -1.18 20.09
N PHE A 4 -1.37 -1.24 19.40
CA PHE A 4 -2.40 -0.20 19.48
C PHE A 4 -2.92 -0.04 20.93
N THR A 5 -3.23 -1.14 21.58
CA THR A 5 -3.66 -1.11 22.99
C THR A 5 -2.60 -0.44 23.86
N TRP A 6 -1.33 -0.76 23.67
CA TRP A 6 -0.23 -0.16 24.43
C TRP A 6 -0.09 1.35 24.19
N ILE A 7 -0.25 1.80 22.94
CA ILE A 7 -0.26 3.23 22.60
C ILE A 7 -1.44 3.95 23.27
N PHE A 8 -2.64 3.38 23.22
CA PHE A 8 -3.82 3.99 23.85
C PHE A 8 -3.70 4.05 25.38
N VAL A 9 -3.29 2.96 26.03
CA VAL A 9 -3.06 2.96 27.47
C VAL A 9 -1.97 3.96 27.83
N GLY A 10 -0.90 4.06 27.03
CA GLY A 10 0.15 5.04 27.19
C GLY A 10 -0.36 6.46 27.12
N TYR A 11 -1.21 6.77 26.14
CA TYR A 11 -1.82 8.10 26.02
C TYR A 11 -2.59 8.51 27.29
N PHE A 12 -3.45 7.64 27.77
CA PHE A 12 -4.23 7.93 28.99
C PHE A 12 -3.40 7.95 30.26
N SER A 13 -2.24 7.30 30.29
CA SER A 13 -1.33 7.33 31.44
C SER A 13 -0.26 8.43 31.36
N ALA A 14 -0.11 9.11 30.21
CA ALA A 14 0.83 10.21 30.05
C ALA A 14 0.42 11.39 30.91
N GLN A 15 1.36 11.89 31.71
CA GLN A 15 1.15 13.06 32.58
C GLN A 15 1.33 14.40 31.85
N HIS A 16 1.96 14.36 30.68
CA HIS A 16 2.28 15.53 29.88
C HIS A 16 1.76 15.36 28.45
N HIS A 17 0.78 16.15 28.08
CA HIS A 17 0.33 16.32 26.71
C HIS A 17 0.93 17.61 26.14
N THR A 18 1.42 17.57 24.91
CA THR A 18 2.05 18.74 24.26
C THR A 18 1.04 19.77 23.80
N GLY A 19 -0.25 19.46 23.86
CA GLY A 19 -1.30 20.35 23.35
C GLY A 19 -1.25 20.54 21.83
N PHE A 20 -0.93 19.49 21.09
CA PHE A 20 -0.79 19.48 19.63
C PHE A 20 -1.91 20.25 18.91
N MET A 21 -3.15 20.07 19.34
CA MET A 21 -4.28 20.80 18.75
C MET A 21 -4.17 22.30 18.98
N HIS A 22 -3.59 22.74 20.10
CA HIS A 22 -3.37 24.14 20.40
C HIS A 22 -2.26 24.74 19.52
N GLU A 23 -1.15 24.03 19.34
CA GLU A 23 -0.07 24.44 18.41
C GLU A 23 -0.57 24.48 16.96
N PHE A 24 -1.40 23.51 16.56
CA PHE A 24 -1.92 23.42 15.20
C PHE A 24 -2.92 24.56 14.87
N VAL A 25 -3.72 24.98 15.82
CA VAL A 25 -4.70 26.07 15.65
C VAL A 25 -4.03 27.44 15.67
N ASN A 26 -2.91 27.59 16.35
CA ASN A 26 -2.19 28.87 16.44
C ASN A 26 -1.25 29.17 15.26
N THR A 27 -1.03 28.23 14.35
CA THR A 27 -0.32 28.49 13.11
C THR A 27 -1.28 29.10 12.08
N ASP A 28 -0.90 30.22 11.48
CA ASP A 28 -1.61 30.82 10.34
C ASP A 28 -1.73 29.76 9.22
N PHE A 29 -2.88 29.08 9.18
CA PHE A 29 -3.13 27.99 8.25
C PHE A 29 -3.29 28.54 6.84
N ASN A 30 -2.21 28.53 6.08
CA ASN A 30 -2.22 28.91 4.67
C ASN A 30 -2.28 27.68 3.78
N PHE A 31 -3.45 27.43 3.18
CA PHE A 31 -3.70 26.26 2.34
C PHE A 31 -2.75 26.19 1.13
N SER A 32 -2.36 27.33 0.56
CA SER A 32 -1.41 27.37 -0.56
C SER A 32 0.00 26.95 -0.12
N GLN A 33 0.43 27.33 1.08
CA GLN A 33 1.70 26.90 1.66
C GLN A 33 1.68 25.40 2.00
N LEU A 34 0.57 24.87 2.48
CA LEU A 34 0.42 23.46 2.77
C LEU A 34 0.58 22.59 1.52
N ILE A 35 -0.05 23.01 0.40
CA ILE A 35 0.11 22.32 -0.88
C ILE A 35 1.54 22.45 -1.40
N ALA A 36 2.15 23.62 -1.33
CA ALA A 36 3.53 23.86 -1.72
C ALA A 36 4.54 23.12 -0.83
N ALA A 37 4.27 23.03 0.48
CA ALA A 37 5.15 22.42 1.49
C ALA A 37 5.16 20.90 1.48
N GLY A 38 4.47 20.24 0.56
CA GLY A 38 4.62 18.79 0.37
C GLY A 38 3.45 17.94 0.85
N LEU A 39 2.23 18.48 0.92
CA LEU A 39 1.03 17.67 1.18
C LEU A 39 0.97 16.45 0.25
N GLY A 40 1.38 16.61 -1.02
CA GLY A 40 1.47 15.53 -1.98
C GLY A 40 2.43 14.42 -1.53
N MET A 41 3.63 14.77 -1.07
CA MET A 41 4.61 13.78 -0.57
C MET A 41 4.14 13.12 0.73
N ALA A 42 3.51 13.87 1.64
CA ALA A 42 2.91 13.30 2.84
C ALA A 42 1.80 12.30 2.48
N THR A 43 0.96 12.65 1.50
CA THR A 43 -0.08 11.75 0.98
C THR A 43 0.49 10.48 0.37
N VAL A 44 1.59 10.56 -0.40
CA VAL A 44 2.30 9.40 -0.95
C VAL A 44 2.74 8.44 0.16
N LYS A 45 3.35 8.96 1.23
CA LYS A 45 3.78 8.15 2.38
C LYS A 45 2.60 7.54 3.14
N THR A 46 1.54 8.32 3.35
CA THR A 46 0.33 7.87 4.04
C THR A 46 -0.37 6.75 3.27
N ILE A 47 -0.53 6.89 1.95
CA ILE A 47 -1.19 5.89 1.11
C ILE A 47 -0.46 4.54 1.17
N TYR A 48 0.86 4.54 1.25
CA TYR A 48 1.63 3.30 1.39
C TYR A 48 1.15 2.46 2.59
N SER A 49 0.82 3.12 3.70
CA SER A 49 0.33 2.45 4.91
C SER A 49 -1.07 1.83 4.76
N TYR A 50 -1.85 2.28 3.77
CA TYR A 50 -3.18 1.74 3.47
C TYR A 50 -3.17 0.67 2.37
N LEU A 51 -2.02 0.37 1.75
CA LEU A 51 -1.95 -0.65 0.72
C LEU A 51 -2.21 -2.05 1.30
N GLY A 52 -2.84 -2.90 0.49
CA GLY A 52 -3.13 -4.28 0.87
C GLY A 52 -4.61 -4.62 0.99
N TYR A 53 -5.51 -3.64 1.09
CA TYR A 53 -6.95 -3.85 1.15
C TYR A 53 -7.50 -4.68 -0.04
N TYR A 54 -6.85 -4.60 -1.18
CA TYR A 54 -7.22 -5.34 -2.39
C TYR A 54 -6.79 -6.81 -2.38
N ASN A 55 -5.98 -7.26 -1.42
CA ASN A 55 -5.52 -8.65 -1.36
C ASN A 55 -6.68 -9.64 -1.20
N VAL A 56 -7.79 -9.23 -0.60
CA VAL A 56 -9.02 -10.03 -0.52
C VAL A 56 -9.56 -10.42 -1.90
N CYS A 57 -9.30 -9.62 -2.94
CA CYS A 57 -9.74 -9.92 -4.31
C CYS A 57 -9.07 -11.18 -4.88
N HIS A 58 -7.86 -11.54 -4.41
CA HIS A 58 -7.17 -12.77 -4.82
C HIS A 58 -7.84 -14.04 -4.28
N LEU A 59 -8.67 -13.90 -3.24
CA LEU A 59 -9.44 -14.98 -2.63
C LEU A 59 -10.86 -15.09 -3.17
N GLY A 60 -11.19 -14.32 -4.21
CA GLY A 60 -12.56 -14.21 -4.74
C GLY A 60 -13.20 -15.55 -5.12
N GLY A 61 -12.41 -16.52 -5.57
CA GLY A 61 -12.89 -17.88 -5.89
C GLY A 61 -13.22 -18.75 -4.67
N GLU A 62 -12.73 -18.40 -3.49
CA GLU A 62 -12.92 -19.15 -2.24
C GLU A 62 -14.03 -18.54 -1.35
N ILE A 63 -14.51 -17.34 -1.69
CA ILE A 63 -15.48 -16.58 -0.90
C ILE A 63 -16.91 -16.84 -1.37
N LYS A 64 -17.80 -17.20 -0.45
CA LYS A 64 -19.25 -17.28 -0.75
C LYS A 64 -19.82 -15.88 -0.99
N ASN A 65 -20.59 -15.72 -2.07
CA ASN A 65 -21.17 -14.43 -2.48
C ASN A 65 -20.14 -13.29 -2.62
N PRO A 66 -19.07 -13.46 -3.41
CA PRO A 66 -17.95 -12.53 -3.45
C PRO A 66 -18.37 -11.10 -3.84
N GLY A 67 -19.38 -10.95 -4.70
CA GLY A 67 -19.88 -9.65 -5.16
C GLY A 67 -20.48 -8.77 -4.05
N LYS A 68 -20.91 -9.33 -2.93
CA LYS A 68 -21.40 -8.60 -1.76
C LYS A 68 -20.35 -8.54 -0.65
N VAL A 69 -19.74 -9.69 -0.36
CA VAL A 69 -18.84 -9.82 0.78
C VAL A 69 -17.53 -9.03 0.56
N ILE A 70 -16.92 -9.10 -0.63
CA ILE A 70 -15.67 -8.40 -0.91
C ILE A 70 -15.81 -6.88 -0.78
N PRO A 71 -16.77 -6.19 -1.44
CA PRO A 71 -16.94 -4.75 -1.29
C PRO A 71 -17.22 -4.32 0.15
N GLN A 72 -18.07 -5.06 0.86
CA GLN A 72 -18.40 -4.75 2.25
C GLN A 72 -17.19 -4.89 3.18
N SER A 73 -16.46 -6.01 3.09
CA SER A 73 -15.27 -6.23 3.91
C SER A 73 -14.17 -5.21 3.63
N MET A 74 -13.98 -4.81 2.36
CA MET A 74 -13.03 -3.76 2.00
C MET A 74 -13.40 -2.41 2.62
N LEU A 75 -14.66 -1.98 2.50
CA LEU A 75 -15.10 -0.70 3.05
C LEU A 75 -15.00 -0.67 4.58
N ILE A 76 -15.41 -1.75 5.26
CA ILE A 76 -15.32 -1.87 6.72
C ILE A 76 -13.85 -1.88 7.16
N SER A 77 -13.00 -2.64 6.49
CA SER A 77 -11.57 -2.71 6.81
C SER A 77 -10.87 -1.36 6.63
N ILE A 78 -11.15 -0.65 5.54
CA ILE A 78 -10.57 0.68 5.30
C ILE A 78 -11.04 1.67 6.38
N ALA A 79 -12.31 1.67 6.74
CA ALA A 79 -12.85 2.56 7.77
C ALA A 79 -12.24 2.27 9.15
N LEU A 80 -12.12 0.99 9.53
CA LEU A 80 -11.49 0.58 10.78
C LEU A 80 -10.00 0.94 10.82
N ILE A 81 -9.26 0.66 9.75
CA ILE A 81 -7.83 0.99 9.66
C ILE A 81 -7.63 2.51 9.71
N ALA A 82 -8.46 3.28 8.98
CA ALA A 82 -8.40 4.73 9.00
C ALA A 82 -8.66 5.30 10.40
N GLY A 83 -9.67 4.78 11.10
CA GLY A 83 -9.97 5.15 12.48
C GLY A 83 -8.81 4.84 13.42
N LEU A 84 -8.25 3.63 13.35
CA LEU A 84 -7.11 3.23 14.18
C LEU A 84 -5.87 4.08 13.92
N TYR A 85 -5.54 4.36 12.65
CA TYR A 85 -4.40 5.20 12.32
C TYR A 85 -4.60 6.65 12.75
N LEU A 86 -5.82 7.20 12.57
CA LEU A 86 -6.13 8.55 13.01
C LEU A 86 -5.95 8.67 14.53
N MET A 87 -6.56 7.75 15.30
CA MET A 87 -6.43 7.73 16.75
C MET A 87 -4.97 7.56 17.20
N MET A 88 -4.23 6.65 16.57
CA MET A 88 -2.81 6.46 16.88
C MET A 88 -1.99 7.74 16.63
N ASN A 89 -2.20 8.40 15.49
CA ASN A 89 -1.48 9.64 15.17
C ASN A 89 -1.83 10.75 16.15
N ILE A 90 -3.09 10.88 16.56
CA ILE A 90 -3.50 11.86 17.57
C ILE A 90 -2.80 11.54 18.89
N CYS A 91 -2.86 10.30 19.38
CA CYS A 91 -2.20 9.92 20.65
C CYS A 91 -0.69 10.21 20.63
N VAL A 92 -0.02 9.92 19.53
CA VAL A 92 1.43 10.17 19.40
C VAL A 92 1.71 11.67 19.35
N ALA A 93 0.94 12.43 18.56
CA ALA A 93 1.15 13.87 18.37
C ALA A 93 0.85 14.70 19.64
N GLU A 94 -0.05 14.22 20.51
CA GLU A 94 -0.35 14.86 21.80
C GLU A 94 0.74 14.64 22.86
N VAL A 95 1.57 13.63 22.70
CA VAL A 95 2.62 13.27 23.67
C VAL A 95 4.01 13.68 23.20
N ILE A 96 4.29 13.57 21.89
CA ILE A 96 5.60 13.91 21.32
C ILE A 96 5.47 15.14 20.43
N PRO A 97 6.28 16.21 20.65
CA PRO A 97 6.35 17.34 19.74
C PRO A 97 6.70 16.89 18.31
N TRP A 98 6.09 17.51 17.32
CA TRP A 98 6.29 17.15 15.92
C TRP A 98 7.75 17.25 15.46
N GLN A 99 8.55 18.16 16.04
CA GLN A 99 9.98 18.30 15.78
C GLN A 99 10.76 17.04 16.16
N GLN A 100 10.44 16.48 17.33
CA GLN A 100 11.06 15.25 17.82
C GLN A 100 10.58 14.04 17.01
N ALA A 101 9.29 13.97 16.68
CA ALA A 101 8.74 12.93 15.84
C ALA A 101 9.36 12.93 14.43
N ALA A 102 9.61 14.11 13.85
CA ALA A 102 10.21 14.26 12.52
C ALA A 102 11.68 13.80 12.45
N GLN A 103 12.41 13.86 13.57
CA GLN A 103 13.82 13.44 13.68
C GLN A 103 13.97 11.98 14.11
N SER A 104 12.91 11.36 14.62
CA SER A 104 12.94 9.98 15.09
C SER A 104 12.85 8.98 13.94
N GLU A 105 13.76 8.00 13.92
CA GLU A 105 13.67 6.85 12.98
C GLU A 105 12.57 5.87 13.40
N PHE A 106 12.26 5.80 14.70
CA PHE A 106 11.30 4.86 15.30
C PHE A 106 10.32 5.59 16.23
N VAL A 107 9.42 6.36 15.66
CA VAL A 107 8.46 7.22 16.40
C VAL A 107 7.72 6.49 17.50
N ILE A 108 7.29 5.24 17.29
CA ILE A 108 6.59 4.45 18.32
C ILE A 108 7.49 4.12 19.50
N SER A 109 8.76 3.78 19.25
CA SER A 109 9.72 3.53 20.34
C SER A 109 10.00 4.80 21.15
N THR A 110 10.16 5.95 20.47
CA THR A 110 10.32 7.25 21.12
C THR A 110 9.09 7.62 21.96
N TYR A 111 7.88 7.33 21.44
CA TYR A 111 6.63 7.52 22.18
C TYR A 111 6.58 6.67 23.45
N ILE A 112 6.88 5.38 23.34
CA ILE A 112 6.88 4.48 24.50
C ILE A 112 7.98 4.87 25.51
N GLU A 113 9.14 5.32 25.02
CA GLU A 113 10.24 5.79 25.88
C GLU A 113 9.84 7.01 26.71
N SER A 114 9.14 7.96 26.10
CA SER A 114 8.70 9.18 26.80
C SER A 114 7.71 8.92 27.95
N ILE A 115 6.95 7.80 27.88
CA ILE A 115 5.94 7.46 28.88
C ILE A 115 6.45 6.42 29.89
N TYR A 116 7.12 5.38 29.40
CA TYR A 116 7.46 4.19 30.20
C TYR A 116 8.97 3.95 30.36
N GLY A 117 9.81 4.82 29.76
CA GLY A 117 11.26 4.72 29.81
C GLY A 117 11.88 3.73 28.84
N THR A 118 13.21 3.68 28.83
CA THR A 118 14.04 3.00 27.82
C THR A 118 13.81 1.48 27.75
N ALA A 119 13.57 0.83 28.89
CA ALA A 119 13.32 -0.61 28.92
C ALA A 119 12.05 -0.99 28.13
N ALA A 120 10.97 -0.20 28.28
CA ALA A 120 9.73 -0.38 27.55
C ALA A 120 9.90 -0.05 26.05
N ALA A 121 10.69 0.98 25.72
CA ALA A 121 11.02 1.33 24.35
C ALA A 121 11.75 0.19 23.61
N ASN A 122 12.70 -0.46 24.27
CA ASN A 122 13.39 -1.63 23.71
C ASN A 122 12.41 -2.79 23.44
N ALA A 123 11.49 -3.07 24.36
CA ALA A 123 10.45 -4.08 24.16
C ALA A 123 9.52 -3.71 23.00
N ALA A 124 9.12 -2.44 22.88
CA ALA A 124 8.32 -1.95 21.75
C ALA A 124 9.06 -2.11 20.43
N THR A 125 10.35 -1.81 20.37
CA THR A 125 11.19 -1.99 19.19
C THR A 125 11.22 -3.46 18.76
N VAL A 126 11.41 -4.40 19.68
CA VAL A 126 11.37 -5.84 19.40
C VAL A 126 10.01 -6.28 18.83
N LEU A 127 8.90 -5.76 19.41
CA LEU A 127 7.56 -6.04 18.90
C LEU A 127 7.34 -5.49 17.49
N VAL A 128 7.83 -4.27 17.20
CA VAL A 128 7.75 -3.69 15.85
C VAL A 128 8.54 -4.53 14.84
N LEU A 129 9.75 -4.96 15.19
CA LEU A 129 10.56 -5.84 14.35
C LEU A 129 9.88 -7.20 14.11
N TRP A 130 9.26 -7.76 15.14
CA TRP A 130 8.47 -8.99 15.02
C TRP A 130 7.28 -8.84 14.08
N ILE A 131 6.54 -7.74 14.20
CA ILE A 131 5.41 -7.41 13.31
C ILE A 131 5.90 -7.26 11.87
N ALA A 132 7.01 -6.55 11.65
CA ALA A 132 7.60 -6.37 10.33
C ALA A 132 8.03 -7.70 9.71
N PHE A 133 8.68 -8.56 10.48
CA PHE A 133 9.07 -9.90 10.05
C PHE A 133 7.87 -10.78 9.68
N ALA A 134 6.86 -10.82 10.53
CA ALA A 134 5.63 -11.58 10.27
C ALA A 134 4.89 -11.07 9.02
N SER A 135 4.84 -9.75 8.83
CA SER A 135 4.25 -9.12 7.65
C SER A 135 5.02 -9.46 6.38
N LEU A 136 6.35 -9.39 6.42
CA LEU A 136 7.21 -9.77 5.30
C LEU A 136 6.96 -11.22 4.87
N PHE A 137 6.88 -12.14 5.83
CA PHE A 137 6.63 -13.54 5.58
C PHE A 137 5.27 -13.78 4.93
N ALA A 138 4.22 -13.16 5.47
CA ALA A 138 2.86 -13.24 4.93
C ALA A 138 2.77 -12.69 3.49
N VAL A 139 3.42 -11.56 3.24
CA VAL A 139 3.44 -10.93 1.91
C VAL A 139 4.19 -11.79 0.90
N LEU A 140 5.37 -12.32 1.24
CA LEU A 140 6.14 -13.21 0.36
C LEU A 140 5.35 -14.47 -0.01
N LEU A 141 4.69 -15.10 0.96
CA LEU A 141 3.84 -16.27 0.72
C LEU A 141 2.65 -15.94 -0.19
N GLY A 142 1.98 -14.82 0.05
CA GLY A 142 0.82 -14.40 -0.74
C GLY A 142 1.21 -14.04 -2.18
N TYR A 143 2.18 -13.15 -2.34
CA TYR A 143 2.59 -12.67 -3.67
C TYR A 143 3.35 -13.71 -4.50
N SER A 144 3.96 -14.74 -3.90
CA SER A 144 4.58 -15.83 -4.66
C SER A 144 3.60 -16.57 -5.56
N ARG A 145 2.31 -16.53 -5.24
CA ARG A 145 1.24 -17.14 -6.04
C ARG A 145 0.94 -16.39 -7.34
N VAL A 146 1.26 -15.09 -7.43
CA VAL A 146 0.96 -14.28 -8.63
C VAL A 146 1.80 -14.70 -9.84
N PRO A 147 3.15 -14.75 -9.78
CA PRO A 147 3.95 -15.26 -10.90
C PRO A 147 3.65 -16.73 -11.21
N TYR A 148 3.33 -17.54 -10.19
CA TYR A 148 2.92 -18.92 -10.37
C TYR A 148 1.65 -19.03 -11.21
N ALA A 149 0.58 -18.33 -10.83
CA ALA A 149 -0.69 -18.35 -11.58
C ALA A 149 -0.49 -17.86 -13.01
N ALA A 150 0.24 -16.78 -13.21
CA ALA A 150 0.56 -16.26 -14.54
C ALA A 150 1.36 -17.26 -15.40
N ALA A 151 2.24 -18.07 -14.77
CA ALA A 151 2.99 -19.11 -15.47
C ALA A 151 2.13 -20.31 -15.83
N VAL A 152 1.20 -20.71 -14.95
CA VAL A 152 0.21 -21.79 -15.23
C VAL A 152 -0.69 -21.38 -16.38
N ASP A 153 -1.12 -20.13 -16.44
CA ASP A 153 -1.93 -19.58 -17.54
C ASP A 153 -1.14 -19.30 -18.84
N GLY A 154 0.14 -19.69 -18.89
CA GLY A 154 1.00 -19.48 -20.07
C GLY A 154 1.38 -18.02 -20.34
N GLN A 155 1.08 -17.11 -19.39
CA GLN A 155 1.36 -15.67 -19.53
C GLN A 155 2.74 -15.27 -18.97
N PHE A 156 3.42 -16.20 -18.28
CA PHE A 156 4.75 -15.97 -17.69
C PHE A 156 5.70 -17.15 -17.96
N PHE A 157 6.94 -17.09 -17.49
CA PHE A 157 7.94 -18.14 -17.71
C PHE A 157 7.52 -19.44 -17.04
N SER A 158 7.56 -20.57 -17.75
CA SER A 158 7.14 -21.90 -17.29
C SER A 158 7.87 -22.40 -16.04
N ALA A 159 9.09 -21.90 -15.79
CA ALA A 159 9.84 -22.21 -14.59
C ALA A 159 9.10 -21.83 -13.30
N PHE A 160 8.29 -20.78 -13.32
CA PHE A 160 7.50 -20.31 -12.17
C PHE A 160 6.26 -21.15 -11.90
N ALA A 161 5.84 -22.02 -12.83
CA ALA A 161 4.74 -22.96 -12.62
C ALA A 161 5.13 -24.17 -11.74
N LYS A 162 6.40 -24.28 -11.28
CA LYS A 162 6.88 -25.37 -10.46
C LYS A 162 6.45 -25.23 -9.01
N LEU A 163 5.84 -26.29 -8.47
CA LEU A 163 5.50 -26.45 -7.06
C LEU A 163 6.57 -27.26 -6.33
N HIS A 164 6.68 -27.03 -5.03
CA HIS A 164 7.53 -27.86 -4.17
C HIS A 164 6.98 -29.30 -4.10
N PRO A 165 7.80 -30.36 -4.31
CA PRO A 165 7.32 -31.72 -4.51
C PRO A 165 6.46 -32.28 -3.38
N THR A 166 6.74 -31.90 -2.13
CA THR A 166 6.05 -32.42 -0.94
C THR A 166 5.09 -31.42 -0.29
N LYS A 167 5.37 -30.10 -0.40
CA LYS A 167 4.62 -29.06 0.33
C LYS A 167 3.68 -28.23 -0.56
N ASN A 168 3.65 -28.48 -1.87
CA ASN A 168 2.74 -27.88 -2.86
C ASN A 168 2.68 -26.34 -2.83
N PHE A 169 3.79 -25.64 -2.55
CA PHE A 169 3.88 -24.20 -2.67
C PHE A 169 4.82 -23.79 -3.83
N PRO A 170 4.66 -22.61 -4.44
CA PRO A 170 5.44 -22.17 -5.58
C PRO A 170 6.83 -21.69 -5.16
N TYR A 171 7.76 -22.61 -4.93
CA TYR A 171 9.09 -22.33 -4.38
C TYR A 171 9.97 -21.46 -5.31
N VAL A 172 9.86 -21.64 -6.62
CA VAL A 172 10.64 -20.85 -7.59
C VAL A 172 10.20 -19.38 -7.51
N SER A 173 8.88 -19.11 -7.53
CA SER A 173 8.33 -17.78 -7.36
C SER A 173 8.73 -17.15 -6.03
N LEU A 174 8.65 -17.92 -4.94
CA LEU A 174 9.00 -17.47 -3.60
C LEU A 174 10.47 -17.05 -3.50
N LEU A 175 11.39 -17.94 -3.93
CA LEU A 175 12.83 -17.69 -3.86
C LEU A 175 13.25 -16.52 -4.77
N THR A 176 12.66 -16.42 -5.96
CA THR A 176 12.96 -15.30 -6.88
C THR A 176 12.49 -13.97 -6.30
N LEU A 177 11.28 -13.91 -5.74
CA LEU A 177 10.78 -12.69 -5.09
C LEU A 177 11.61 -12.32 -3.86
N ALA A 178 11.94 -13.28 -3.01
CA ALA A 178 12.76 -13.06 -1.82
C ALA A 178 14.17 -12.57 -2.21
N GLY A 179 14.81 -13.22 -3.20
CA GLY A 179 16.12 -12.81 -3.70
C GLY A 179 16.11 -11.41 -4.33
N ALA A 180 15.11 -11.11 -5.15
CA ALA A 180 14.95 -9.78 -5.73
C ALA A 180 14.73 -8.70 -4.66
N ALA A 181 13.87 -8.97 -3.66
CA ALA A 181 13.62 -8.05 -2.54
C ALA A 181 14.91 -7.82 -1.73
N PHE A 182 15.68 -8.87 -1.46
CA PHE A 182 16.96 -8.79 -0.75
C PHE A 182 17.97 -7.92 -1.51
N ILE A 183 18.15 -8.16 -2.81
CA ILE A 183 19.06 -7.36 -3.66
C ILE A 183 18.62 -5.90 -3.68
N MET A 184 17.30 -5.63 -3.88
CA MET A 184 16.78 -4.27 -3.89
C MET A 184 16.99 -3.55 -2.54
N SER A 185 16.84 -4.26 -1.43
CA SER A 185 17.06 -3.68 -0.08
C SER A 185 18.52 -3.28 0.17
N MET A 186 19.47 -3.92 -0.51
CA MET A 186 20.88 -3.58 -0.42
C MET A 186 21.29 -2.40 -1.32
N LEU A 187 20.60 -2.23 -2.47
CA LEU A 187 20.96 -1.24 -3.47
C LEU A 187 20.28 0.12 -3.27
N PHE A 188 19.11 0.16 -2.67
CA PHE A 188 18.29 1.35 -2.60
C PHE A 188 17.80 1.64 -1.18
N LYS A 189 17.64 2.94 -0.85
CA LYS A 189 17.02 3.37 0.39
C LYS A 189 15.52 3.04 0.36
N LEU A 190 14.96 2.62 1.51
CA LEU A 190 13.55 2.24 1.65
C LEU A 190 12.58 3.29 1.11
N THR A 191 12.84 4.57 1.37
CA THR A 191 12.01 5.68 0.89
C THR A 191 11.96 5.80 -0.64
N GLN A 192 13.08 5.53 -1.31
CA GLN A 192 13.17 5.52 -2.77
C GLN A 192 12.39 4.36 -3.37
N VAL A 193 12.54 3.16 -2.78
CA VAL A 193 11.82 1.95 -3.21
C VAL A 193 10.30 2.14 -3.05
N ILE A 194 9.86 2.69 -1.91
CA ILE A 194 8.44 2.98 -1.67
C ILE A 194 7.90 3.93 -2.73
N SER A 195 8.59 5.04 -2.99
CA SER A 195 8.14 6.05 -3.97
C SER A 195 8.07 5.48 -5.40
N ALA A 196 9.08 4.69 -5.80
CA ALA A 196 9.12 4.04 -7.11
C ALA A 196 7.98 3.02 -7.28
N ILE A 197 7.77 2.15 -6.29
CA ILE A 197 6.69 1.16 -6.32
C ILE A 197 5.32 1.84 -6.37
N LEU A 198 5.12 2.91 -5.58
CA LEU A 198 3.87 3.65 -5.58
C LEU A 198 3.61 4.30 -6.94
N ALA A 199 4.60 4.98 -7.53
CA ALA A 199 4.44 5.60 -8.84
C ALA A 199 4.01 4.58 -9.91
N MET A 200 4.67 3.42 -9.96
CA MET A 200 4.28 2.34 -10.89
C MET A 200 2.87 1.81 -10.61
N ARG A 201 2.51 1.59 -9.34
CA ARG A 201 1.18 1.09 -8.97
C ARG A 201 0.07 2.07 -9.28
N ILE A 202 0.30 3.36 -9.10
CA ILE A 202 -0.71 4.38 -9.39
C ILE A 202 -1.11 4.29 -10.85
N ILE A 203 -0.15 4.25 -11.77
CA ILE A 203 -0.46 4.21 -13.20
C ILE A 203 -1.11 2.89 -13.58
N VAL A 204 -0.43 1.76 -13.30
CA VAL A 204 -0.82 0.46 -13.83
C VAL A 204 -2.05 -0.09 -13.10
N GLN A 205 -2.05 -0.05 -11.77
CA GLN A 205 -3.11 -0.67 -11.00
C GLN A 205 -4.28 0.28 -10.78
N PHE A 206 -4.10 1.45 -10.20
CA PHE A 206 -5.23 2.27 -9.78
C PHE A 206 -5.89 3.01 -10.94
N ILE A 207 -5.11 3.69 -11.77
CA ILE A 207 -5.65 4.39 -12.96
C ILE A 207 -6.12 3.36 -13.98
N GLY A 208 -5.33 2.31 -14.24
CA GLY A 208 -5.73 1.23 -15.16
C GLY A 208 -7.02 0.53 -14.76
N GLN A 209 -7.22 0.25 -13.47
CA GLN A 209 -8.48 -0.32 -12.96
C GLN A 209 -9.65 0.64 -13.11
N ALA A 210 -9.46 1.94 -12.88
CA ALA A 210 -10.51 2.95 -13.07
C ALA A 210 -10.96 3.01 -14.53
N PHE A 211 -10.03 3.00 -15.49
CA PHE A 211 -10.35 2.87 -16.92
C PHE A 211 -10.99 1.53 -17.26
N GLY A 212 -10.52 0.44 -16.67
CA GLY A 212 -11.07 -0.89 -16.82
C GLY A 212 -12.56 -0.96 -16.45
N VAL A 213 -12.97 -0.32 -15.36
CA VAL A 213 -14.39 -0.23 -14.95
C VAL A 213 -15.22 0.52 -15.99
N VAL A 214 -14.71 1.61 -16.58
CA VAL A 214 -15.41 2.35 -17.63
C VAL A 214 -15.58 1.49 -18.88
N LEU A 215 -14.53 0.78 -19.28
CA LEU A 215 -14.53 -0.08 -20.47
C LEU A 215 -15.46 -1.28 -20.30
N LEU A 216 -15.43 -1.94 -19.14
CA LEU A 216 -16.33 -3.04 -18.79
C LEU A 216 -17.80 -2.62 -18.85
N ARG A 217 -18.13 -1.45 -18.31
CA ARG A 217 -19.49 -0.91 -18.38
C ARG A 217 -19.93 -0.59 -19.79
N LYS A 218 -19.04 -0.10 -20.65
CA LYS A 218 -19.35 0.15 -22.06
C LYS A 218 -19.58 -1.13 -22.85
N ARG A 219 -18.79 -2.19 -22.59
CA ARG A 219 -18.87 -3.47 -23.33
C ARG A 219 -20.02 -4.37 -22.90
N HIS A 220 -20.27 -4.49 -21.59
CA HIS A 220 -21.19 -5.49 -21.04
C HIS A 220 -22.48 -4.90 -20.44
N GLY A 221 -22.62 -3.58 -20.43
CA GLY A 221 -23.77 -2.91 -19.82
C GLY A 221 -23.83 -3.04 -18.27
N ARG A 222 -24.90 -2.50 -17.71
CA ARG A 222 -25.10 -2.50 -16.23
C ARG A 222 -25.48 -3.86 -15.64
N SER A 223 -26.03 -4.76 -16.44
CA SER A 223 -26.63 -6.03 -15.98
C SER A 223 -25.60 -7.07 -15.55
N HIS A 224 -24.40 -7.05 -16.13
CA HIS A 224 -23.33 -8.03 -15.83
C HIS A 224 -22.42 -7.64 -14.69
N LEU A 225 -22.58 -6.44 -14.10
CA LEU A 225 -21.76 -5.99 -12.98
C LEU A 225 -22.33 -6.50 -11.66
N VAL A 226 -21.59 -7.34 -10.97
CA VAL A 226 -21.96 -7.91 -9.67
C VAL A 226 -22.08 -6.82 -8.60
N PHE A 227 -21.21 -5.79 -8.65
CA PHE A 227 -21.29 -4.62 -7.79
C PHE A 227 -21.70 -3.37 -8.58
N ARG A 228 -22.76 -2.73 -8.15
CA ARG A 228 -23.24 -1.49 -8.77
C ARG A 228 -22.66 -0.29 -8.01
N MET A 229 -21.63 0.33 -8.57
CA MET A 229 -21.05 1.55 -8.02
C MET A 229 -22.10 2.68 -7.95
N PRO A 230 -22.42 3.20 -6.75
CA PRO A 230 -23.32 4.34 -6.63
C PRO A 230 -22.70 5.59 -7.23
N LEU A 231 -23.53 6.55 -7.65
CA LEU A 231 -23.12 7.85 -8.20
C LEU A 231 -22.15 7.81 -9.39
N TYR A 232 -22.07 6.68 -10.11
CA TYR A 232 -21.24 6.63 -11.33
C TYR A 232 -21.67 7.70 -12.34
N PRO A 233 -20.74 8.46 -13.00
CA PRO A 233 -19.28 8.25 -13.07
C PRO A 233 -18.45 9.03 -12.04
N LEU A 234 -19.08 9.79 -11.15
CA LEU A 234 -18.40 10.71 -10.23
C LEU A 234 -17.26 10.07 -9.42
N PRO A 235 -17.44 8.90 -8.77
CA PRO A 235 -16.33 8.28 -8.01
C PRO A 235 -15.13 7.92 -8.88
N VAL A 236 -15.36 7.54 -10.14
CA VAL A 236 -14.27 7.20 -11.07
C VAL A 236 -13.47 8.46 -11.45
N ILE A 237 -14.16 9.56 -11.74
CA ILE A 237 -13.51 10.84 -12.07
C ILE A 237 -12.69 11.33 -10.89
N ILE A 238 -13.27 11.35 -9.68
CA ILE A 238 -12.57 11.74 -8.46
C ILE A 238 -11.34 10.86 -8.24
N ALA A 239 -11.50 9.54 -8.36
CA ALA A 239 -10.39 8.61 -8.17
C ALA A 239 -9.24 8.87 -9.16
N ILE A 240 -9.53 9.04 -10.45
CA ILE A 240 -8.51 9.33 -11.47
C ILE A 240 -7.82 10.65 -11.18
N THR A 241 -8.58 11.71 -10.84
CA THR A 241 -8.00 13.04 -10.54
C THR A 241 -7.09 12.99 -9.32
N VAL A 242 -7.54 12.36 -8.24
CA VAL A 242 -6.74 12.22 -7.00
C VAL A 242 -5.48 11.38 -7.26
N TRP A 243 -5.60 10.25 -7.97
CA TRP A 243 -4.45 9.42 -8.29
C TRP A 243 -3.44 10.10 -9.22
N LEU A 244 -3.90 10.90 -10.19
CA LEU A 244 -3.01 11.70 -11.05
C LEU A 244 -2.28 12.77 -10.23
N TRP A 245 -2.98 13.46 -9.34
CA TRP A 245 -2.35 14.44 -8.45
C TRP A 245 -1.28 13.79 -7.55
N ILE A 246 -1.59 12.67 -6.94
CA ILE A 246 -0.64 11.91 -6.10
C ILE A 246 0.56 11.45 -6.94
N PHE A 247 0.31 10.95 -8.16
CA PHE A 247 1.36 10.51 -9.07
C PHE A 247 2.34 11.64 -9.40
N VAL A 248 1.85 12.81 -9.74
CA VAL A 248 2.70 14.00 -9.99
C VAL A 248 3.46 14.40 -8.73
N SER A 249 2.86 14.22 -7.56
CA SER A 249 3.47 14.52 -6.25
C SER A 249 4.56 13.53 -5.82
N THR A 250 4.72 12.37 -6.47
CA THR A 250 5.80 11.41 -6.15
C THR A 250 7.19 11.94 -6.48
N GLY A 251 7.28 12.95 -7.35
CA GLY A 251 8.52 13.56 -7.82
C GLY A 251 8.88 13.15 -9.25
N LYS A 252 9.55 14.06 -9.96
CA LYS A 252 9.84 13.92 -11.40
C LYS A 252 10.56 12.63 -11.77
N GLU A 253 11.53 12.22 -10.97
CA GLU A 253 12.33 11.01 -11.23
C GLU A 253 11.48 9.73 -11.18
N PHE A 254 10.57 9.64 -10.20
CA PHE A 254 9.68 8.48 -10.06
C PHE A 254 8.56 8.49 -11.10
N VAL A 255 8.07 9.67 -11.50
CA VAL A 255 7.11 9.81 -12.60
C VAL A 255 7.72 9.29 -13.90
N ILE A 256 8.95 9.73 -14.24
CA ILE A 256 9.64 9.32 -15.46
C ILE A 256 9.92 7.82 -15.43
N SER A 257 10.46 7.29 -14.32
CA SER A 257 10.74 5.85 -14.19
C SER A 257 9.47 5.00 -14.29
N GLY A 258 8.37 5.43 -13.68
CA GLY A 258 7.08 4.76 -13.79
C GLY A 258 6.56 4.72 -15.22
N CYS A 259 6.66 5.83 -15.96
CA CYS A 259 6.29 5.90 -17.37
C CYS A 259 7.17 4.99 -18.26
N ILE A 260 8.49 4.96 -18.02
CA ILE A 260 9.43 4.10 -18.76
C ILE A 260 9.08 2.62 -18.57
N VAL A 261 8.82 2.20 -17.31
CA VAL A 261 8.45 0.82 -17.01
C VAL A 261 7.12 0.44 -17.66
N MET A 262 6.13 1.34 -17.62
CA MET A 262 4.84 1.12 -18.26
C MET A 262 4.99 0.98 -19.78
N LEU A 263 5.74 1.86 -20.44
CA LEU A 263 5.99 1.79 -21.87
C LEU A 263 6.76 0.52 -22.24
N GLY A 264 7.77 0.15 -21.45
CA GLY A 264 8.50 -1.11 -21.61
C GLY A 264 7.59 -2.34 -21.53
N GLY A 265 6.66 -2.36 -20.58
CA GLY A 265 5.64 -3.42 -20.47
C GLY A 265 4.71 -3.49 -21.69
N VAL A 266 4.23 -2.35 -22.18
CA VAL A 266 3.38 -2.27 -23.38
C VAL A 266 4.14 -2.76 -24.63
N ILE A 267 5.41 -2.34 -24.80
CA ILE A 267 6.25 -2.79 -25.90
C ILE A 267 6.51 -4.31 -25.83
N ALA A 268 6.85 -4.82 -24.64
CA ALA A 268 7.07 -6.26 -24.44
C ALA A 268 5.81 -7.08 -24.77
N PHE A 269 4.63 -6.59 -24.36
CA PHE A 269 3.35 -7.21 -24.70
C PHE A 269 3.07 -7.19 -26.21
N ALA A 270 3.28 -6.05 -26.86
CA ALA A 270 3.10 -5.91 -28.30
C ALA A 270 4.03 -6.84 -29.09
N ILE A 271 5.29 -6.96 -28.70
CA ILE A 271 6.25 -7.89 -29.30
C ILE A 271 5.79 -9.34 -29.13
N LYS A 272 5.35 -9.72 -27.91
CA LYS A 272 4.84 -11.08 -27.65
C LYS A 272 3.64 -11.38 -28.53
N GLU A 273 2.69 -10.45 -28.68
CA GLU A 273 1.51 -10.65 -29.51
C GLU A 273 1.86 -10.77 -31.02
N MET A 274 2.82 -9.95 -31.48
CA MET A 274 3.32 -10.07 -32.85
C MET A 274 4.01 -11.41 -33.13
N LEU A 275 4.80 -11.92 -32.17
CA LEU A 275 5.44 -13.22 -32.30
C LEU A 275 4.42 -14.37 -32.30
N ASN A 276 3.41 -14.29 -31.45
CA ASN A 276 2.34 -15.30 -31.42
C ASN A 276 1.52 -15.33 -32.73
N ARG A 277 1.25 -14.16 -33.33
CA ARG A 277 0.55 -14.09 -34.63
C ARG A 277 1.38 -14.61 -35.80
N LYS A 278 2.71 -14.63 -35.69
CA LYS A 278 3.58 -15.23 -36.73
C LYS A 278 3.65 -16.76 -36.62
N ASN A 279 3.36 -17.30 -35.44
CA ASN A 279 3.44 -18.74 -35.18
C ASN A 279 2.07 -19.43 -35.22
N ALA A 280 0.98 -18.68 -35.45
CA ALA A 280 -0.38 -19.16 -35.68
C ALA A 280 -0.74 -19.05 -37.16
#